data_90dc0db2a9d1ba3e48306151696f5809
#
_entry.id   90dc0db2a9d1ba3e48306151696f5809
#
_cell.length_a   1.000
_cell.length_b   1.000
_cell.length_c   1.000
_cell.angle_alpha   90.00
_cell.angle_beta   90.00
_cell.angle_gamma   90.00
#
_symmetry.space_group_name_H-M   'P 1'
#
loop_
_entity.id
_entity.type
_entity.pdbx_description
1 polymer ?
#
loop_
_entity_poly.entity_id
_entity_poly.type
_entity_poly.pdbx_seq_one_letter_code
_entity_poly.pdbx_strand_id
1 'polypeptide(L)'
;MFVNKTFLSKLTYGNNLKTSIVHQTMTSDNYEFRIFDFHLYNKVDEIDSEDDENNKYKPPPQKTFTVQMFGKNVDGKSCSITVCDFKPFFYVKVGDKWGEREKTMFVTHLKKKVGKYHENNIVSVKIVHHKKLYGFDAGKKNTFLLIKFENIQAMNKAKNVWFDEDRRLLADGYHVSINGKPCKTEIFESFIPPLLRFFHISNMSPSGWVGLPKNKTLCVSECEKTTHCDYEFELLFRDIIPLRDKEDRVPLKIMSFDIEASSSHGDFPVPIKTYKKLATNIIDVQNKIDIDLDPEEIIRYSILHGFGMLNHKTVDYDDDDDKTLIIDLFKLHVDTVYPKKMPTLKKVENAVKNIMSHSIENVNHVPLSSEHTLMQAFENANNSMNDADTGNTSYLNEERDDDDDDTSKKSSIKTISLKGSGQRVATSSVNKTSVSELIKSKSTTRELKINHLTEIFGSYLPPVEGDKVTFIGSTFLTYGEKKPNYNHCIVLDTCDDLGIENTDIETYQTEKQVLLAWRELVVRE
;
A
#
# COMPACT_ATOMS: atom_id res chain seq x y z
N MET A 1 7.06 17.12 -22.58
CA MET A 1 8.46 16.66 -22.72
C MET A 1 8.55 15.79 -23.96
N PHE A 2 9.14 16.30 -25.00
CA PHE A 2 9.14 15.65 -26.32
C PHE A 2 10.07 14.45 -26.33
N VAL A 3 9.52 13.23 -26.31
CA VAL A 3 10.28 12.10 -26.83
C VAL A 3 10.33 12.28 -28.34
N ASN A 4 11.47 12.74 -28.79
CA ASN A 4 11.69 13.04 -30.19
C ASN A 4 11.38 11.76 -31.01
N LYS A 5 10.25 11.73 -31.75
CA LYS A 5 9.92 10.62 -32.67
C LYS A 5 11.11 10.27 -33.58
N THR A 6 11.96 11.24 -33.85
CA THR A 6 13.22 11.11 -34.59
C THR A 6 14.23 10.20 -33.89
N PHE A 7 14.22 10.10 -32.55
CA PHE A 7 15.13 9.23 -31.80
C PHE A 7 14.72 7.77 -31.89
N LEU A 8 13.44 7.45 -31.67
CA LEU A 8 12.93 6.09 -31.85
C LEU A 8 13.12 5.58 -33.29
N SER A 9 12.96 6.45 -34.29
CA SER A 9 13.23 6.09 -35.68
C SER A 9 14.73 5.87 -35.93
N LYS A 10 15.61 6.62 -35.29
CA LYS A 10 17.08 6.39 -35.35
C LYS A 10 17.50 5.10 -34.64
N LEU A 11 16.83 4.71 -33.56
CA LEU A 11 17.08 3.46 -32.85
C LEU A 11 16.57 2.21 -33.62
N THR A 12 15.57 2.36 -34.50
CA THR A 12 14.99 1.26 -35.27
C THR A 12 15.67 0.96 -36.60
N TYR A 13 16.40 1.90 -37.19
CA TYR A 13 16.96 1.78 -38.56
C TYR A 13 18.38 1.15 -38.64
N GLY A 14 18.96 0.68 -37.55
CA GLY A 14 20.32 0.13 -37.50
C GLY A 14 20.43 -1.39 -37.59
N ASN A 15 19.48 -2.12 -38.17
CA ASN A 15 19.49 -3.58 -38.14
C ASN A 15 19.71 -4.24 -39.49
N ASN A 16 20.96 -4.45 -39.82
CA ASN A 16 21.43 -5.63 -40.60
C ASN A 16 22.85 -5.95 -40.18
N LEU A 17 23.04 -6.70 -39.11
CA LEU A 17 24.32 -7.36 -38.82
C LEU A 17 24.07 -8.69 -38.13
N LYS A 18 24.60 -9.71 -38.79
CA LYS A 18 24.63 -11.11 -38.41
C LYS A 18 25.27 -11.30 -37.04
N THR A 19 24.64 -12.12 -36.19
CA THR A 19 25.20 -12.62 -34.94
C THR A 19 26.48 -13.42 -35.18
N SER A 20 27.62 -12.81 -34.93
CA SER A 20 28.84 -13.51 -34.61
C SER A 20 29.15 -13.26 -33.12
N ILE A 21 29.29 -14.35 -32.37
CA ILE A 21 29.78 -14.32 -30.98
C ILE A 21 31.24 -13.89 -31.05
N VAL A 22 31.50 -12.64 -30.73
CA VAL A 22 32.84 -12.12 -30.53
C VAL A 22 33.01 -11.84 -29.04
N HIS A 23 33.93 -12.53 -28.40
CA HIS A 23 34.51 -12.13 -27.13
C HIS A 23 35.12 -10.73 -27.32
N GLN A 24 34.39 -9.69 -26.98
CA GLN A 24 34.92 -8.32 -26.96
C GLN A 24 35.54 -8.04 -25.60
N THR A 25 36.83 -7.82 -25.62
CA THR A 25 37.65 -7.18 -24.59
C THR A 25 36.97 -5.86 -24.16
N MET A 26 36.83 -5.69 -22.86
CA MET A 26 36.20 -4.53 -22.22
C MET A 26 36.92 -3.23 -22.60
N THR A 27 36.36 -2.46 -23.52
CA THR A 27 36.66 -1.06 -23.73
C THR A 27 35.52 -0.23 -23.19
N SER A 28 35.85 0.93 -22.61
CA SER A 28 35.02 1.90 -21.84
C SER A 28 33.83 2.56 -22.58
N ASP A 29 33.11 1.83 -23.41
CA ASP A 29 32.06 2.35 -24.29
C ASP A 29 30.66 2.27 -23.71
N ASN A 30 30.51 1.80 -22.47
CA ASN A 30 29.24 1.69 -21.79
C ASN A 30 29.20 2.57 -20.55
N TYR A 31 28.03 3.09 -20.21
CA TYR A 31 27.74 3.52 -18.86
C TYR A 31 27.39 2.28 -18.03
N GLU A 32 27.90 2.14 -16.82
CA GLU A 32 27.71 0.96 -16.00
C GLU A 32 27.12 1.34 -14.65
N PHE A 33 25.99 0.71 -14.31
CA PHE A 33 25.26 0.97 -13.07
C PHE A 33 24.81 -0.33 -12.41
N ARG A 34 24.86 -0.37 -11.09
CA ARG A 34 24.19 -1.40 -10.30
C ARG A 34 22.78 -0.95 -10.00
N ILE A 35 21.80 -1.73 -10.47
CA ILE A 35 20.37 -1.44 -10.30
C ILE A 35 19.89 -2.02 -8.98
N PHE A 36 18.99 -1.33 -8.28
CA PHE A 36 18.45 -1.77 -7.00
C PHE A 36 16.97 -1.41 -6.80
N ASP A 37 16.38 -0.56 -7.67
CA ASP A 37 14.98 -0.20 -7.56
C ASP A 37 14.32 -0.04 -8.93
N PHE A 38 12.99 -0.22 -8.97
CA PHE A 38 12.18 -0.23 -10.20
C PHE A 38 10.86 0.48 -9.96
N HIS A 39 10.52 1.37 -10.87
CA HIS A 39 9.22 2.01 -10.93
C HIS A 39 8.50 1.63 -12.22
N LEU A 40 7.24 1.17 -12.08
CA LEU A 40 6.41 0.77 -13.22
C LEU A 40 5.28 1.78 -13.38
N TYR A 41 5.15 2.35 -14.57
CA TYR A 41 4.08 3.28 -14.85
C TYR A 41 3.65 3.23 -16.32
N ASN A 42 2.55 3.90 -16.62
CA ASN A 42 2.15 4.12 -17.99
C ASN A 42 2.53 5.54 -18.41
N LYS A 43 3.53 5.66 -19.29
CA LYS A 43 3.90 6.94 -19.90
C LYS A 43 2.76 7.40 -20.81
N VAL A 44 2.29 8.60 -20.61
CA VAL A 44 1.29 9.23 -21.48
C VAL A 44 2.06 9.96 -22.58
N ASP A 45 1.81 9.62 -23.83
CA ASP A 45 2.35 10.39 -24.94
C ASP A 45 1.58 11.72 -25.03
N GLU A 46 2.28 12.84 -24.82
CA GLU A 46 1.71 14.17 -25.07
C GLU A 46 1.38 14.27 -26.56
N ILE A 47 0.12 14.47 -26.86
CA ILE A 47 -0.32 14.75 -28.22
C ILE A 47 0.00 16.23 -28.44
N ASP A 48 0.93 16.52 -29.36
CA ASP A 48 1.20 17.88 -29.84
C ASP A 48 -0.10 18.52 -30.32
N SER A 49 -0.63 19.42 -29.53
CA SER A 49 -1.88 20.11 -29.82
C SER A 49 -1.61 21.46 -30.50
N GLU A 50 -0.73 21.52 -31.51
CA GLU A 50 -0.51 22.77 -32.20
C GLU A 50 -1.51 23.07 -33.34
N ASP A 51 -2.32 22.13 -33.79
CA ASP A 51 -3.29 22.44 -34.85
C ASP A 51 -4.61 21.67 -34.60
N ASP A 52 -5.61 22.34 -34.11
CA ASP A 52 -7.05 22.26 -34.40
C ASP A 52 -7.94 22.55 -33.17
N GLU A 53 -8.21 23.84 -32.94
CA GLU A 53 -9.25 24.28 -31.98
C GLU A 53 -10.68 23.84 -32.36
N ASN A 54 -10.88 23.17 -33.50
CA ASN A 54 -12.19 22.80 -34.04
C ASN A 54 -12.54 21.32 -33.97
N ASN A 55 -11.67 20.44 -33.43
CA ASN A 55 -11.98 19.02 -33.41
C ASN A 55 -12.50 18.56 -32.04
N LYS A 56 -13.82 18.41 -31.90
CA LYS A 56 -14.53 17.94 -30.70
C LYS A 56 -14.23 16.47 -30.31
N TYR A 57 -13.44 15.72 -31.07
CA TYR A 57 -13.06 14.35 -30.81
C TYR A 57 -11.54 14.20 -30.78
N LYS A 58 -10.90 14.56 -29.64
CA LYS A 58 -9.51 14.13 -29.41
C LYS A 58 -9.52 12.67 -29.00
N PRO A 59 -8.77 11.78 -29.68
CA PRO A 59 -8.59 10.42 -29.19
C PRO A 59 -7.91 10.46 -27.81
N PRO A 60 -8.26 9.56 -26.87
CA PRO A 60 -7.63 9.53 -25.58
C PRO A 60 -6.11 9.33 -25.74
N PRO A 61 -5.28 9.96 -24.90
CA PRO A 61 -3.83 9.87 -25.00
C PRO A 61 -3.39 8.40 -24.89
N GLN A 62 -2.45 8.02 -25.74
CA GLN A 62 -1.92 6.65 -25.73
C GLN A 62 -1.07 6.45 -24.49
N LYS A 63 -1.44 5.45 -23.68
CA LYS A 63 -0.71 5.06 -22.45
C LYS A 63 0.22 3.89 -22.79
N THR A 64 1.53 4.06 -22.62
CA THR A 64 2.55 3.05 -22.92
C THR A 64 3.19 2.54 -21.63
N PHE A 65 3.18 1.22 -21.41
CA PHE A 65 3.85 0.61 -20.27
C PHE A 65 5.36 0.88 -20.30
N THR A 66 5.86 1.42 -19.21
CA THR A 66 7.25 1.86 -19.07
C THR A 66 7.86 1.30 -17.79
N VAL A 67 9.09 0.83 -17.89
CA VAL A 67 9.91 0.40 -16.75
C VAL A 67 10.97 1.48 -16.52
N GLN A 68 11.02 2.04 -15.34
CA GLN A 68 12.07 2.95 -14.90
C GLN A 68 12.93 2.22 -13.86
N MET A 69 14.24 2.20 -14.07
CA MET A 69 15.20 1.55 -13.19
C MET A 69 16.03 2.59 -12.48
N PHE A 70 16.35 2.35 -11.22
CA PHE A 70 17.23 3.21 -10.43
C PHE A 70 18.47 2.46 -9.98
N GLY A 71 19.60 3.14 -10.03
CA GLY A 71 20.88 2.53 -9.71
C GLY A 71 21.96 3.54 -9.33
N LYS A 72 23.13 3.01 -9.01
CA LYS A 72 24.35 3.79 -8.79
C LYS A 72 25.55 3.18 -9.52
N ASN A 73 26.51 4.03 -9.91
CA ASN A 73 27.80 3.57 -10.38
C ASN A 73 28.80 3.37 -9.22
N VAL A 74 30.01 2.94 -9.52
CA VAL A 74 31.09 2.73 -8.54
C VAL A 74 31.50 4.02 -7.81
N ASP A 75 31.32 5.18 -8.43
CA ASP A 75 31.63 6.50 -7.87
C ASP A 75 30.50 7.04 -6.99
N GLY A 76 29.41 6.27 -6.81
CA GLY A 76 28.25 6.67 -6.03
C GLY A 76 27.25 7.59 -6.75
N LYS A 77 27.48 7.86 -8.04
CA LYS A 77 26.56 8.67 -8.84
C LYS A 77 25.28 7.89 -9.15
N SER A 78 24.15 8.50 -8.88
CA SER A 78 22.81 7.93 -9.09
C SER A 78 22.37 8.04 -10.55
N CYS A 79 21.56 7.08 -10.98
CA CYS A 79 20.92 7.11 -12.29
C CYS A 79 19.46 6.71 -12.24
N SER A 80 18.69 7.30 -13.15
CA SER A 80 17.37 6.87 -13.58
C SER A 80 17.44 6.41 -15.04
N ILE A 81 16.90 5.23 -15.34
CA ILE A 81 16.97 4.63 -16.67
C ILE A 81 15.55 4.30 -17.11
N THR A 82 15.02 5.06 -18.06
CA THR A 82 13.72 4.80 -18.68
C THR A 82 13.88 3.79 -19.81
N VAL A 83 13.28 2.63 -19.64
CA VAL A 83 13.34 1.54 -20.61
C VAL A 83 12.15 1.59 -21.54
N CYS A 84 12.43 1.80 -22.82
CA CYS A 84 11.43 1.89 -23.88
C CYS A 84 11.17 0.54 -24.56
N ASP A 85 9.97 0.39 -25.15
CA ASP A 85 9.58 -0.71 -26.04
C ASP A 85 9.50 -2.10 -25.39
N PHE A 86 9.45 -2.18 -24.05
CA PHE A 86 9.05 -3.41 -23.39
C PHE A 86 7.51 -3.46 -23.34
N LYS A 87 6.92 -4.50 -23.95
CA LYS A 87 5.47 -4.66 -24.03
C LYS A 87 5.02 -5.85 -23.17
N PRO A 88 4.08 -5.65 -22.22
CA PRO A 88 3.47 -6.74 -21.46
C PRO A 88 2.83 -7.76 -22.39
N PHE A 89 2.86 -9.04 -22.01
CA PHE A 89 2.30 -10.09 -22.85
C PHE A 89 1.91 -11.35 -22.07
N PHE A 90 1.07 -12.17 -22.72
CA PHE A 90 0.79 -13.53 -22.30
C PHE A 90 0.61 -14.43 -23.53
N TYR A 91 0.46 -15.74 -23.29
CA TYR A 91 0.26 -16.72 -24.33
C TYR A 91 -1.18 -17.27 -24.28
N VAL A 92 -1.72 -17.59 -25.46
CA VAL A 92 -2.99 -18.30 -25.62
C VAL A 92 -2.74 -19.57 -26.40
N LYS A 93 -2.97 -20.75 -25.80
CA LYS A 93 -2.93 -22.01 -26.51
C LYS A 93 -4.12 -22.13 -27.44
N VAL A 94 -3.85 -22.53 -28.67
CA VAL A 94 -4.83 -22.67 -29.74
C VAL A 94 -4.70 -24.03 -30.42
N GLY A 95 -5.57 -24.32 -31.38
CA GLY A 95 -5.48 -25.57 -32.14
C GLY A 95 -4.20 -25.68 -32.95
N ASP A 96 -3.63 -26.88 -33.03
CA ASP A 96 -2.31 -27.12 -33.67
C ASP A 96 -2.29 -26.77 -35.16
N LYS A 97 -3.45 -26.74 -35.82
CA LYS A 97 -3.60 -26.43 -37.26
C LYS A 97 -3.88 -24.95 -37.55
N TRP A 98 -3.80 -24.08 -36.52
CA TRP A 98 -4.01 -22.65 -36.73
C TRP A 98 -2.87 -22.03 -37.53
N GLY A 99 -3.28 -21.26 -38.59
CA GLY A 99 -2.40 -20.44 -39.40
C GLY A 99 -2.75 -18.96 -39.27
N GLU A 100 -2.26 -18.16 -40.19
CA GLU A 100 -2.46 -16.70 -40.20
C GLU A 100 -3.93 -16.30 -40.29
N ARG A 101 -4.74 -17.09 -41.02
CA ARG A 101 -6.18 -16.83 -41.19
C ARG A 101 -6.92 -16.96 -39.86
N GLU A 102 -6.74 -18.07 -39.15
CA GLU A 102 -7.39 -18.35 -37.88
C GLU A 102 -6.91 -17.33 -36.80
N LYS A 103 -5.62 -17.01 -36.82
CA LYS A 103 -5.04 -15.93 -35.96
C LYS A 103 -5.75 -14.60 -36.19
N THR A 104 -5.93 -14.17 -37.45
CA THR A 104 -6.62 -12.92 -37.80
C THR A 104 -8.06 -12.90 -37.32
N MET A 105 -8.79 -14.00 -37.49
CA MET A 105 -10.17 -14.12 -36.99
C MET A 105 -10.23 -14.03 -35.48
N PHE A 106 -9.31 -14.70 -34.78
CA PHE A 106 -9.21 -14.64 -33.33
C PHE A 106 -8.88 -13.22 -32.84
N VAL A 107 -7.91 -12.54 -33.45
CA VAL A 107 -7.52 -11.16 -33.10
C VAL A 107 -8.72 -10.21 -33.28
N THR A 108 -9.47 -10.34 -34.39
CA THR A 108 -10.69 -9.54 -34.62
C THR A 108 -11.72 -9.79 -33.51
N HIS A 109 -11.93 -11.06 -33.15
CA HIS A 109 -12.83 -11.42 -32.06
C HIS A 109 -12.35 -10.85 -30.71
N LEU A 110 -11.05 -10.98 -30.36
CA LEU A 110 -10.48 -10.47 -29.13
C LEU A 110 -10.60 -8.95 -29.05
N LYS A 111 -10.27 -8.22 -30.13
CA LYS A 111 -10.43 -6.76 -30.22
C LYS A 111 -11.86 -6.31 -29.92
N LYS A 112 -12.85 -7.03 -30.50
CA LYS A 112 -14.26 -6.76 -30.22
C LYS A 112 -14.62 -6.99 -28.74
N LYS A 113 -14.02 -7.99 -28.07
CA LYS A 113 -14.28 -8.32 -26.66
C LYS A 113 -13.66 -7.31 -25.70
N VAL A 114 -12.45 -6.83 -25.99
CA VAL A 114 -11.77 -5.82 -25.15
C VAL A 114 -12.39 -4.42 -25.32
N GLY A 115 -13.12 -4.19 -26.42
CA GLY A 115 -13.82 -2.94 -26.70
C GLY A 115 -12.96 -1.90 -27.43
N LYS A 116 -13.62 -0.87 -27.97
CA LYS A 116 -13.02 0.17 -28.83
C LYS A 116 -11.86 0.91 -28.17
N TYR A 117 -11.94 1.14 -26.86
CA TYR A 117 -10.92 1.84 -26.11
C TYR A 117 -9.57 1.09 -26.05
N HIS A 118 -9.61 -0.24 -25.99
CA HIS A 118 -8.42 -1.08 -25.83
C HIS A 118 -8.01 -1.85 -27.09
N GLU A 119 -8.81 -1.83 -28.15
CA GLU A 119 -8.53 -2.64 -29.34
C GLU A 119 -7.20 -2.28 -30.03
N ASN A 120 -6.82 -0.99 -30.01
CA ASN A 120 -5.57 -0.50 -30.58
C ASN A 120 -4.36 -0.77 -29.68
N ASN A 121 -4.58 -1.09 -28.41
CA ASN A 121 -3.53 -1.41 -27.45
C ASN A 121 -3.07 -2.89 -27.54
N ILE A 122 -3.65 -3.68 -28.44
CA ILE A 122 -3.11 -4.99 -28.84
C ILE A 122 -2.07 -4.75 -29.95
N VAL A 123 -0.78 -4.70 -29.55
CA VAL A 123 0.31 -4.27 -30.43
C VAL A 123 0.66 -5.32 -31.47
N SER A 124 0.78 -6.58 -31.04
CA SER A 124 1.13 -7.66 -31.96
C SER A 124 0.65 -9.01 -31.47
N VAL A 125 0.32 -9.89 -32.42
CA VAL A 125 0.01 -11.29 -32.15
C VAL A 125 0.83 -12.17 -33.08
N LYS A 126 1.63 -13.08 -32.51
CA LYS A 126 2.50 -13.99 -33.25
C LYS A 126 2.18 -15.44 -32.92
N ILE A 127 2.17 -16.31 -33.94
CA ILE A 127 2.11 -17.76 -33.76
C ILE A 127 3.47 -18.24 -33.31
N VAL A 128 3.53 -18.98 -32.19
CA VAL A 128 4.75 -19.58 -31.65
C VAL A 128 4.49 -21.03 -31.23
N HIS A 129 5.55 -21.84 -31.19
CA HIS A 129 5.44 -23.26 -30.86
C HIS A 129 6.31 -23.58 -29.64
N HIS A 130 5.68 -23.94 -28.53
CA HIS A 130 6.35 -24.23 -27.25
C HIS A 130 5.86 -25.56 -26.66
N LYS A 131 6.70 -26.18 -25.84
CA LYS A 131 6.33 -27.30 -24.98
C LYS A 131 5.58 -26.79 -23.75
N LYS A 132 4.65 -27.58 -23.24
CA LYS A 132 4.03 -27.31 -21.94
C LYS A 132 4.87 -27.94 -20.82
N LEU A 133 4.93 -27.28 -19.68
CA LEU A 133 5.54 -27.85 -18.47
C LEU A 133 4.59 -28.82 -17.75
N TYR A 134 3.30 -28.47 -17.72
CA TYR A 134 2.29 -29.25 -17.04
C TYR A 134 1.60 -30.24 -17.98
N GLY A 135 1.45 -31.45 -17.48
CA GLY A 135 0.87 -32.57 -18.23
C GLY A 135 1.86 -33.27 -19.15
N PHE A 136 1.83 -34.61 -19.13
CA PHE A 136 2.70 -35.41 -20.02
C PHE A 136 2.14 -35.41 -21.45
N ASP A 137 2.88 -34.83 -22.37
CA ASP A 137 2.55 -34.79 -23.81
C ASP A 137 3.69 -35.32 -24.70
N ALA A 138 4.57 -36.15 -24.13
CA ALA A 138 5.75 -36.73 -24.80
C ALA A 138 6.68 -35.69 -25.46
N GLY A 139 6.71 -34.46 -24.92
CA GLY A 139 7.53 -33.37 -25.42
C GLY A 139 7.01 -32.72 -26.70
N LYS A 140 5.74 -32.92 -27.02
CA LYS A 140 5.06 -32.29 -28.18
C LYS A 140 5.12 -30.77 -28.09
N LYS A 141 5.42 -30.12 -29.19
CA LYS A 141 5.24 -28.66 -29.33
C LYS A 141 3.78 -28.34 -29.60
N ASN A 142 3.21 -27.49 -28.77
CA ASN A 142 1.86 -26.97 -28.92
C ASN A 142 1.91 -25.59 -29.57
N THR A 143 0.83 -25.22 -30.28
CA THR A 143 0.69 -23.92 -30.92
C THR A 143 0.12 -22.90 -29.95
N PHE A 144 0.79 -21.76 -29.83
CA PHE A 144 0.37 -20.63 -29.00
C PHE A 144 0.32 -19.36 -29.82
N LEU A 145 -0.53 -18.44 -29.40
CA LEU A 145 -0.49 -17.04 -29.80
C LEU A 145 0.21 -16.24 -28.71
N LEU A 146 1.32 -15.62 -29.02
CA LEU A 146 1.97 -14.61 -28.19
C LEU A 146 1.30 -13.27 -28.46
N ILE A 147 0.60 -12.71 -27.46
CA ILE A 147 -0.15 -11.47 -27.57
C ILE A 147 0.57 -10.40 -26.75
N LYS A 148 1.02 -9.32 -27.40
CA LYS A 148 1.67 -8.18 -26.76
C LYS A 148 0.74 -6.98 -26.69
N PHE A 149 0.82 -6.26 -25.58
CA PHE A 149 -0.05 -5.13 -25.27
C PHE A 149 0.75 -3.85 -25.07
N GLU A 150 0.12 -2.70 -25.35
CA GLU A 150 0.72 -1.39 -25.12
C GLU A 150 0.87 -1.07 -23.63
N ASN A 151 -0.12 -1.49 -22.82
CA ASN A 151 -0.16 -1.25 -21.39
C ASN A 151 -0.79 -2.42 -20.62
N ILE A 152 -0.66 -2.39 -19.30
CA ILE A 152 -1.19 -3.45 -18.42
C ILE A 152 -2.71 -3.46 -18.40
N GLN A 153 -3.38 -2.28 -18.52
CA GLN A 153 -4.85 -2.22 -18.53
C GLN A 153 -5.44 -3.01 -19.70
N ALA A 154 -4.88 -2.82 -20.89
CA ALA A 154 -5.31 -3.59 -22.07
C ALA A 154 -5.02 -5.09 -21.91
N MET A 155 -3.85 -5.44 -21.33
CA MET A 155 -3.51 -6.83 -21.04
C MET A 155 -4.51 -7.45 -20.06
N ASN A 156 -4.84 -6.77 -18.96
CA ASN A 156 -5.79 -7.26 -17.96
C ASN A 156 -7.21 -7.35 -18.54
N LYS A 157 -7.64 -6.36 -19.31
CA LYS A 157 -8.95 -6.40 -19.99
C LYS A 157 -9.05 -7.60 -20.95
N ALA A 158 -7.99 -7.86 -21.72
CA ALA A 158 -7.93 -9.01 -22.60
C ALA A 158 -7.90 -10.34 -21.82
N LYS A 159 -7.13 -10.40 -20.71
CA LYS A 159 -7.04 -11.58 -19.83
C LYS A 159 -8.41 -11.99 -19.29
N ASN A 160 -9.27 -11.02 -18.94
CA ASN A 160 -10.58 -11.28 -18.35
C ASN A 160 -11.53 -12.06 -19.26
N VAL A 161 -11.24 -12.20 -20.55
CA VAL A 161 -12.02 -13.04 -21.48
C VAL A 161 -12.03 -14.52 -21.08
N TRP A 162 -10.98 -14.99 -20.37
CA TRP A 162 -10.85 -16.36 -19.89
C TRP A 162 -11.30 -16.56 -18.43
N PHE A 163 -11.98 -15.56 -17.84
CA PHE A 163 -12.46 -15.61 -16.47
C PHE A 163 -13.98 -15.45 -16.42
N ASP A 164 -14.61 -16.07 -15.45
CA ASP A 164 -16.04 -15.91 -15.14
C ASP A 164 -16.30 -14.61 -14.33
N GLU A 165 -17.57 -14.39 -13.96
CA GLU A 165 -18.00 -13.22 -13.17
C GLU A 165 -17.40 -13.22 -11.76
N ASP A 166 -17.08 -14.39 -11.21
CA ASP A 166 -16.43 -14.57 -9.91
C ASP A 166 -14.89 -14.43 -9.98
N ARG A 167 -14.34 -14.01 -11.14
CA ARG A 167 -12.90 -13.92 -11.43
C ARG A 167 -12.14 -15.26 -11.34
N ARG A 168 -12.83 -16.38 -11.55
CA ARG A 168 -12.22 -17.71 -11.65
C ARG A 168 -11.90 -18.04 -13.10
N LEU A 169 -10.77 -18.72 -13.30
CA LEU A 169 -10.40 -19.19 -14.63
C LEU A 169 -11.44 -20.21 -15.13
N LEU A 170 -11.91 -20.02 -16.36
CA LEU A 170 -12.84 -20.95 -17.01
C LEU A 170 -12.21 -22.35 -17.11
N ALA A 171 -12.77 -23.32 -16.41
CA ALA A 171 -12.24 -24.68 -16.31
C ALA A 171 -12.11 -25.38 -17.67
N ASP A 172 -13.03 -25.11 -18.59
CA ASP A 172 -13.00 -25.65 -19.97
C ASP A 172 -12.37 -24.67 -20.98
N GLY A 173 -11.67 -23.63 -20.51
CA GLY A 173 -11.12 -22.59 -21.37
C GLY A 173 -12.18 -21.71 -22.02
N TYR A 174 -11.76 -20.82 -22.90
CA TYR A 174 -12.63 -19.94 -23.66
C TYR A 174 -12.84 -20.45 -25.08
N HIS A 175 -14.12 -20.56 -25.52
CA HIS A 175 -14.47 -21.01 -26.84
C HIS A 175 -14.72 -19.86 -27.80
N VAL A 176 -14.03 -19.85 -28.92
CA VAL A 176 -14.20 -18.86 -30.00
C VAL A 176 -14.65 -19.56 -31.26
N SER A 177 -15.60 -18.95 -31.98
CA SER A 177 -16.04 -19.49 -33.28
C SER A 177 -15.05 -19.09 -34.37
N ILE A 178 -14.37 -20.08 -34.94
CA ILE A 178 -13.43 -19.92 -36.06
C ILE A 178 -13.94 -20.73 -37.23
N ASN A 179 -14.18 -20.10 -38.37
CA ASN A 179 -14.79 -20.75 -39.57
C ASN A 179 -16.09 -21.51 -39.24
N GLY A 180 -16.94 -20.96 -38.35
CA GLY A 180 -18.19 -21.57 -37.92
C GLY A 180 -18.05 -22.77 -36.94
N LYS A 181 -16.83 -23.11 -36.53
CA LYS A 181 -16.57 -24.20 -35.57
C LYS A 181 -16.11 -23.62 -34.22
N PRO A 182 -16.63 -24.13 -33.10
CA PRO A 182 -16.13 -23.74 -31.78
C PRO A 182 -14.71 -24.28 -31.57
N CYS A 183 -13.78 -23.39 -31.26
CA CYS A 183 -12.38 -23.71 -30.98
C CYS A 183 -12.07 -23.35 -29.57
N LYS A 184 -11.61 -24.30 -28.76
CA LYS A 184 -11.17 -24.10 -27.41
C LYS A 184 -9.84 -23.34 -27.39
N THR A 185 -9.73 -22.34 -26.49
CA THR A 185 -8.51 -21.59 -26.23
C THR A 185 -8.24 -21.56 -24.73
N GLU A 186 -6.96 -21.65 -24.34
CA GLU A 186 -6.52 -21.66 -22.96
C GLU A 186 -5.43 -20.60 -22.76
N ILE A 187 -5.49 -19.83 -21.66
CA ILE A 187 -4.52 -18.79 -21.37
C ILE A 187 -3.33 -19.37 -20.57
N PHE A 188 -2.11 -18.91 -20.89
CA PHE A 188 -0.87 -19.34 -20.26
C PHE A 188 -0.01 -18.14 -19.85
N GLU A 189 0.63 -18.25 -18.70
CA GLU A 189 1.58 -17.26 -18.17
C GLU A 189 0.99 -15.85 -18.00
N SER A 190 -0.33 -15.74 -17.87
CA SER A 190 -1.05 -14.47 -17.72
C SER A 190 -0.99 -13.89 -16.30
N PHE A 191 -0.51 -14.66 -15.33
CA PHE A 191 -0.32 -14.25 -13.94
C PHE A 191 1.12 -13.82 -13.64
N ILE A 192 2.06 -14.00 -14.58
CA ILE A 192 3.44 -13.56 -14.38
C ILE A 192 3.47 -12.03 -14.44
N PRO A 193 3.90 -11.34 -13.36
CA PRO A 193 4.02 -9.89 -13.35
C PRO A 193 4.91 -9.39 -14.50
N PRO A 194 4.57 -8.28 -15.15
CA PRO A 194 5.37 -7.72 -16.25
C PRO A 194 6.82 -7.45 -15.88
N LEU A 195 7.11 -7.01 -14.63
CA LEU A 195 8.48 -6.78 -14.16
C LEU A 195 9.28 -8.09 -14.07
N LEU A 196 8.69 -9.16 -13.53
CA LEU A 196 9.34 -10.47 -13.50
C LEU A 196 9.61 -10.99 -14.92
N ARG A 197 8.68 -10.75 -15.84
CA ARG A 197 8.85 -11.07 -17.26
C ARG A 197 9.98 -10.24 -17.89
N PHE A 198 10.09 -8.98 -17.51
CA PHE A 198 11.17 -8.10 -17.94
C PHE A 198 12.54 -8.67 -17.53
N PHE A 199 12.75 -9.06 -16.28
CA PHE A 199 13.98 -9.71 -15.81
C PHE A 199 14.29 -10.98 -16.59
N HIS A 200 13.28 -11.81 -16.82
CA HIS A 200 13.44 -13.07 -17.56
C HIS A 200 13.95 -12.86 -18.99
N ILE A 201 13.35 -11.90 -19.72
CA ILE A 201 13.66 -11.68 -21.13
C ILE A 201 14.99 -10.92 -21.29
N SER A 202 15.22 -9.90 -20.46
CA SER A 202 16.48 -9.15 -20.47
C SER A 202 17.63 -9.94 -19.87
N ASN A 203 17.34 -11.07 -19.20
CA ASN A 203 18.31 -11.90 -18.52
C ASN A 203 19.08 -11.15 -17.43
N MET A 204 18.44 -10.20 -16.80
CA MET A 204 18.96 -9.26 -15.82
C MET A 204 18.64 -9.73 -14.40
N SER A 205 19.56 -9.50 -13.48
CA SER A 205 19.30 -9.67 -12.04
C SER A 205 18.57 -8.44 -11.49
N PRO A 206 17.58 -8.61 -10.56
CA PRO A 206 16.90 -7.49 -9.92
C PRO A 206 17.81 -6.53 -9.17
N SER A 207 18.98 -6.99 -8.71
CA SER A 207 20.01 -6.18 -8.05
C SER A 207 21.37 -6.41 -8.66
N GLY A 208 21.45 -6.36 -9.98
CA GLY A 208 22.68 -6.64 -10.73
C GLY A 208 23.24 -5.43 -11.47
N TRP A 209 24.42 -5.61 -12.02
CA TRP A 209 25.06 -4.61 -12.88
C TRP A 209 24.50 -4.67 -14.30
N VAL A 210 24.31 -3.50 -14.88
CA VAL A 210 23.93 -3.34 -16.29
C VAL A 210 24.88 -2.38 -16.99
N GLY A 211 25.14 -2.66 -18.26
CA GLY A 211 25.84 -1.78 -19.17
C GLY A 211 24.85 -1.13 -20.14
N LEU A 212 25.01 0.16 -20.35
CA LEU A 212 24.22 0.96 -21.28
C LEU A 212 25.15 1.45 -22.39
N PRO A 213 25.05 0.91 -23.62
CA PRO A 213 25.91 1.35 -24.73
C PRO A 213 25.73 2.83 -25.05
N LYS A 214 26.80 3.60 -25.00
CA LYS A 214 26.78 5.06 -25.22
C LYS A 214 26.16 5.46 -26.56
N ASN A 215 26.36 4.67 -27.59
CA ASN A 215 25.84 4.91 -28.94
C ASN A 215 24.35 4.55 -29.12
N LYS A 216 23.71 3.93 -28.09
CA LYS A 216 22.31 3.50 -28.11
C LYS A 216 21.49 4.06 -26.96
N THR A 217 22.13 4.81 -26.08
CA THR A 217 21.54 5.40 -24.90
C THR A 217 21.41 6.88 -25.08
N LEU A 218 20.19 7.41 -24.89
CA LEU A 218 19.94 8.83 -24.85
C LEU A 218 20.21 9.32 -23.41
N CYS A 219 21.11 10.30 -23.28
CA CYS A 219 21.29 11.02 -22.03
C CYS A 219 20.33 12.20 -22.01
N VAL A 220 19.47 12.28 -21.01
CA VAL A 220 18.52 13.37 -20.82
C VAL A 220 19.26 14.61 -20.35
N SER A 221 18.97 15.79 -20.95
CA SER A 221 19.60 17.04 -20.57
C SER A 221 19.13 17.52 -19.18
N GLU A 222 19.94 18.32 -18.48
CA GLU A 222 19.64 18.80 -17.13
C GLU A 222 18.28 19.52 -17.02
N CYS A 223 17.88 20.27 -18.06
CA CYS A 223 16.61 21.00 -18.07
C CYS A 223 15.38 20.09 -18.33
N GLU A 224 15.59 18.84 -18.77
CA GLU A 224 14.53 17.88 -19.10
C GLU A 224 14.45 16.73 -18.08
N LYS A 225 15.34 16.70 -17.08
CA LYS A 225 15.30 15.71 -16.02
C LYS A 225 14.00 15.76 -15.24
N THR A 226 13.49 14.60 -14.90
CA THR A 226 12.28 14.41 -14.10
C THR A 226 12.57 13.87 -12.70
N THR A 227 13.82 13.45 -12.44
CA THR A 227 14.27 12.93 -11.13
C THR A 227 15.43 13.76 -10.58
N HIS A 228 15.78 13.51 -9.32
CA HIS A 228 16.98 14.11 -8.68
C HIS A 228 18.25 13.27 -8.89
N CYS A 229 18.23 12.28 -9.79
CA CYS A 229 19.40 11.46 -10.09
C CYS A 229 20.48 12.28 -10.80
N ASP A 230 21.76 11.94 -10.56
CA ASP A 230 22.90 12.56 -11.28
C ASP A 230 22.76 12.38 -12.78
N TYR A 231 22.25 11.23 -13.23
CA TYR A 231 22.05 10.92 -14.64
C TYR A 231 20.64 10.43 -14.92
N GLU A 232 20.07 10.82 -16.05
CA GLU A 232 18.87 10.20 -16.61
C GLU A 232 19.13 9.71 -18.02
N PHE A 233 18.68 8.48 -18.28
CA PHE A 233 18.88 7.78 -19.55
C PHE A 233 17.57 7.24 -20.10
N GLU A 234 17.49 7.18 -21.42
CA GLU A 234 16.45 6.44 -22.14
C GLU A 234 17.11 5.48 -23.12
N LEU A 235 16.64 4.22 -23.17
CA LEU A 235 17.10 3.22 -24.15
C LEU A 235 16.05 2.16 -24.40
N LEU A 236 16.23 1.36 -25.44
CA LEU A 236 15.38 0.21 -25.72
C LEU A 236 15.75 -0.97 -24.80
N PHE A 237 14.74 -1.73 -24.34
CA PHE A 237 14.98 -2.86 -23.43
C PHE A 237 15.97 -3.90 -23.96
N ARG A 238 16.02 -4.10 -25.27
CA ARG A 238 16.95 -5.04 -25.95
C ARG A 238 18.40 -4.59 -25.96
N ASP A 239 18.64 -3.32 -25.71
CA ASP A 239 20.00 -2.74 -25.73
C ASP A 239 20.64 -2.69 -24.32
N ILE A 240 19.92 -3.12 -23.30
CA ILE A 240 20.45 -3.30 -21.94
C ILE A 240 21.39 -4.51 -21.95
N ILE A 241 22.60 -4.35 -21.44
CA ILE A 241 23.61 -5.41 -21.33
C ILE A 241 23.71 -5.85 -19.87
N PRO A 242 23.24 -7.05 -19.50
CA PRO A 242 23.44 -7.59 -18.16
C PRO A 242 24.92 -7.91 -17.92
N LEU A 243 25.53 -7.35 -16.89
CA LEU A 243 26.92 -7.58 -16.50
C LEU A 243 26.95 -8.56 -15.31
N ARG A 244 26.73 -9.85 -15.58
CA ARG A 244 26.50 -10.87 -14.55
C ARG A 244 27.73 -11.18 -13.69
N ASP A 245 28.91 -11.03 -14.25
CA ASP A 245 30.16 -11.35 -13.59
C ASP A 245 30.76 -10.16 -12.84
N LYS A 246 30.06 -8.99 -12.88
CA LYS A 246 30.51 -7.80 -12.19
C LYS A 246 29.94 -7.79 -10.76
N GLU A 247 30.87 -7.78 -9.76
CA GLU A 247 30.55 -7.85 -8.33
C GLU A 247 31.00 -6.59 -7.56
N ASP A 248 31.38 -5.52 -8.28
CA ASP A 248 31.81 -4.28 -7.67
C ASP A 248 30.75 -3.73 -6.70
N ARG A 249 31.21 -3.20 -5.59
CA ARG A 249 30.33 -2.56 -4.61
C ARG A 249 30.02 -1.13 -5.04
N VAL A 250 28.81 -0.68 -4.74
CA VAL A 250 28.43 0.73 -4.86
C VAL A 250 28.28 1.33 -3.46
N PRO A 251 28.66 2.60 -3.25
CA PRO A 251 28.59 3.27 -1.96
C PRO A 251 27.14 3.66 -1.67
N LEU A 252 26.33 2.70 -1.20
CA LEU A 252 24.98 2.96 -0.72
C LEU A 252 25.05 3.61 0.66
N LYS A 253 24.34 4.70 0.86
CA LYS A 253 24.15 5.29 2.19
C LYS A 253 23.09 4.49 2.95
N ILE A 254 23.44 3.99 4.10
CA ILE A 254 22.57 3.23 5.00
C ILE A 254 22.26 4.13 6.18
N MET A 255 20.97 4.37 6.43
CA MET A 255 20.49 5.04 7.62
C MET A 255 19.85 4.02 8.56
N SER A 256 20.28 3.99 9.80
CA SER A 256 19.60 3.31 10.89
C SER A 256 19.06 4.36 11.85
N PHE A 257 17.81 4.21 12.29
CA PHE A 257 17.24 5.13 13.26
C PHE A 257 16.45 4.37 14.33
N ASP A 258 16.34 5.00 15.49
CA ASP A 258 15.52 4.53 16.58
C ASP A 258 14.72 5.70 17.18
N ILE A 259 13.54 5.40 17.69
CA ILE A 259 12.61 6.37 18.23
C ILE A 259 12.33 6.00 19.69
N GLU A 260 12.59 6.94 20.58
CA GLU A 260 12.21 6.83 21.98
C GLU A 260 10.97 7.69 22.24
N ALA A 261 9.98 7.07 22.84
CA ALA A 261 8.79 7.75 23.32
C ALA A 261 8.67 7.53 24.83
N SER A 262 8.28 8.56 25.55
CA SER A 262 8.17 8.48 27.00
C SER A 262 6.72 8.61 27.44
N SER A 263 6.25 7.64 28.22
CA SER A 263 5.00 7.77 28.97
C SER A 263 5.30 8.34 30.36
N SER A 264 4.78 9.53 30.64
CA SER A 264 4.87 10.16 31.96
C SER A 264 4.15 9.39 33.06
N HIS A 265 3.39 8.33 32.69
CA HIS A 265 2.50 7.59 33.57
C HIS A 265 2.92 6.13 33.79
N GLY A 266 4.10 5.73 33.32
CA GLY A 266 4.67 4.39 33.53
C GLY A 266 4.06 3.28 32.69
N ASP A 267 3.16 3.61 31.75
CA ASP A 267 2.59 2.68 30.78
C ASP A 267 3.52 2.50 29.58
N PHE A 268 3.28 1.47 28.78
CA PHE A 268 3.94 1.34 27.49
C PHE A 268 3.57 2.54 26.58
N PRO A 269 4.54 3.23 25.99
CA PRO A 269 4.28 4.42 25.20
C PRO A 269 3.47 4.10 23.94
N VAL A 270 2.36 4.83 23.75
CA VAL A 270 1.53 4.75 22.54
C VAL A 270 1.10 6.17 22.12
N PRO A 271 1.16 6.48 20.80
CA PRO A 271 0.87 7.83 20.30
C PRO A 271 -0.61 8.18 20.40
N ILE A 272 -1.49 7.20 20.41
CA ILE A 272 -2.94 7.36 20.54
C ILE A 272 -3.44 6.47 21.67
N LYS A 273 -3.81 7.09 22.78
CA LYS A 273 -4.43 6.40 23.92
C LYS A 273 -5.95 6.45 23.82
N THR A 274 -6.58 5.35 24.21
CA THR A 274 -8.03 5.19 24.24
C THR A 274 -8.51 4.90 25.67
N TYR A 275 -9.81 4.84 25.88
CA TYR A 275 -10.41 4.47 27.16
C TYR A 275 -10.43 2.96 27.42
N LYS A 276 -9.68 2.15 26.66
CA LYS A 276 -9.68 0.69 26.76
C LYS A 276 -9.30 0.19 28.16
N LYS A 277 -8.32 0.83 28.79
CA LYS A 277 -7.89 0.48 30.16
C LYS A 277 -9.01 0.75 31.17
N LEU A 278 -9.65 1.92 31.11
CA LEU A 278 -10.81 2.25 31.95
C LEU A 278 -11.98 1.29 31.71
N ALA A 279 -12.30 0.98 30.46
CA ALA A 279 -13.34 -0.01 30.10
C ALA A 279 -13.01 -1.40 30.67
N THR A 280 -11.74 -1.79 30.62
CA THR A 280 -11.25 -3.06 31.21
C THR A 280 -11.43 -3.06 32.72
N ASN A 281 -11.02 -1.99 33.41
CA ASN A 281 -11.21 -1.85 34.86
C ASN A 281 -12.69 -1.98 35.26
N ILE A 282 -13.59 -1.30 34.54
CA ILE A 282 -15.04 -1.35 34.82
C ILE A 282 -15.57 -2.79 34.72
N ILE A 283 -15.21 -3.52 33.65
CA ILE A 283 -15.65 -4.91 33.49
C ILE A 283 -15.03 -5.82 34.55
N ASP A 284 -13.79 -5.56 34.97
CA ASP A 284 -13.14 -6.32 36.01
C ASP A 284 -13.71 -6.02 37.40
N VAL A 285 -14.06 -4.77 37.72
CA VAL A 285 -14.80 -4.37 38.91
C VAL A 285 -16.13 -5.12 38.98
N GLN A 286 -16.93 -5.09 37.90
CA GLN A 286 -18.21 -5.77 37.84
C GLN A 286 -18.11 -7.29 38.07
N ASN A 287 -17.04 -7.92 37.60
CA ASN A 287 -16.91 -9.40 37.62
C ASN A 287 -16.22 -9.94 38.87
N LYS A 288 -15.39 -9.15 39.55
CA LYS A 288 -14.50 -9.62 40.63
C LYS A 288 -14.91 -9.14 42.03
N ILE A 289 -15.74 -8.11 42.12
CA ILE A 289 -16.07 -7.50 43.39
C ILE A 289 -17.42 -7.99 43.86
N ASP A 290 -17.45 -8.49 45.08
CA ASP A 290 -18.66 -9.03 45.78
C ASP A 290 -19.39 -7.91 46.53
N ILE A 291 -19.62 -6.77 45.83
CA ILE A 291 -20.38 -5.62 46.36
C ILE A 291 -21.53 -5.38 45.40
N ASP A 292 -22.73 -5.23 45.96
CA ASP A 292 -23.95 -4.99 45.18
C ASP A 292 -24.06 -3.51 44.76
N LEU A 293 -23.22 -3.13 43.76
CA LEU A 293 -23.28 -1.83 43.11
C LEU A 293 -24.02 -1.93 41.78
N ASP A 294 -24.85 -0.91 41.49
CA ASP A 294 -25.49 -0.85 40.17
C ASP A 294 -24.47 -0.48 39.08
N PRO A 295 -24.60 -0.98 37.85
CA PRO A 295 -23.71 -0.64 36.73
C PRO A 295 -23.53 0.86 36.50
N GLU A 296 -24.54 1.68 36.76
CA GLU A 296 -24.45 3.12 36.71
C GLU A 296 -23.46 3.67 37.73
N GLU A 297 -23.52 3.16 38.95
CA GLU A 297 -22.59 3.53 40.04
C GLU A 297 -21.16 3.10 39.70
N ILE A 298 -20.98 1.86 39.18
CA ILE A 298 -19.66 1.36 38.79
C ILE A 298 -19.05 2.23 37.71
N ILE A 299 -19.79 2.56 36.65
CA ILE A 299 -19.34 3.46 35.58
C ILE A 299 -19.02 4.85 36.16
N ARG A 300 -19.91 5.42 36.92
CA ARG A 300 -19.78 6.77 37.45
C ARG A 300 -18.57 6.89 38.37
N TYR A 301 -18.44 5.97 39.34
CA TYR A 301 -17.34 6.01 40.30
C TYR A 301 -15.99 5.67 39.62
N SER A 302 -15.96 4.76 38.64
CA SER A 302 -14.78 4.47 37.85
C SER A 302 -14.31 5.70 37.06
N ILE A 303 -15.22 6.39 36.40
CA ILE A 303 -14.89 7.60 35.61
C ILE A 303 -14.44 8.74 36.57
N LEU A 304 -15.16 8.94 37.68
CA LEU A 304 -14.77 9.95 38.68
C LEU A 304 -13.40 9.64 39.29
N HIS A 305 -13.10 8.38 39.63
CA HIS A 305 -11.78 7.99 40.11
C HIS A 305 -10.72 8.19 39.03
N GLY A 306 -10.96 7.71 37.81
CA GLY A 306 -10.04 7.86 36.68
C GLY A 306 -9.63 9.31 36.44
N PHE A 307 -10.52 10.27 36.63
CA PHE A 307 -10.22 11.70 36.54
C PHE A 307 -9.82 12.37 37.89
N GLY A 308 -9.58 11.58 38.96
CA GLY A 308 -9.16 12.10 40.25
C GLY A 308 -10.24 12.94 40.96
N MET A 309 -11.52 12.71 40.65
CA MET A 309 -12.65 13.48 41.18
C MET A 309 -13.49 12.69 42.19
N LEU A 310 -13.17 11.43 42.45
CA LEU A 310 -13.89 10.60 43.43
C LEU A 310 -13.46 10.98 44.84
N ASN A 311 -14.41 11.38 45.68
CA ASN A 311 -14.21 11.78 47.08
C ASN A 311 -15.53 11.69 47.85
N HIS A 312 -15.51 11.90 49.17
CA HIS A 312 -16.69 11.81 50.04
C HIS A 312 -17.91 12.69 49.61
N LYS A 313 -17.67 13.76 48.82
CA LYS A 313 -18.77 14.63 48.32
C LYS A 313 -19.37 14.13 47.01
N THR A 314 -18.68 13.23 46.30
CA THR A 314 -19.13 12.71 45.00
C THR A 314 -19.66 11.27 45.09
N VAL A 315 -19.56 10.64 46.24
CA VAL A 315 -20.14 9.33 46.56
C VAL A 315 -21.51 9.53 47.20
N ASP A 316 -22.55 8.91 46.62
CA ASP A 316 -23.95 9.10 46.99
C ASP A 316 -24.40 8.06 48.03
N TYR A 317 -23.75 8.06 49.21
CA TYR A 317 -24.10 7.24 50.38
C TYR A 317 -24.20 8.16 51.61
N ASP A 318 -24.95 7.74 52.60
CA ASP A 318 -25.13 8.54 53.81
C ASP A 318 -24.04 8.30 54.84
N ASP A 319 -23.57 7.06 54.97
CA ASP A 319 -22.55 6.66 55.94
C ASP A 319 -21.14 6.97 55.43
N ASP A 320 -20.31 7.55 56.25
CA ASP A 320 -18.94 7.93 55.90
C ASP A 320 -18.01 6.71 55.82
N ASP A 321 -18.27 5.62 56.52
CA ASP A 321 -17.54 4.38 56.43
C ASP A 321 -17.78 3.70 55.09
N ASP A 322 -19.06 3.68 54.61
CA ASP A 322 -19.43 3.17 53.30
C ASP A 322 -18.79 4.01 52.17
N LYS A 323 -18.76 5.34 52.29
CA LYS A 323 -18.07 6.22 51.33
C LYS A 323 -16.57 5.90 51.25
N THR A 324 -15.93 5.71 52.40
CA THR A 324 -14.52 5.37 52.47
C THR A 324 -14.24 4.03 51.81
N LEU A 325 -15.06 3.02 52.09
CA LEU A 325 -14.99 1.69 51.49
C LEU A 325 -15.07 1.76 49.95
N ILE A 326 -16.02 2.50 49.42
CA ILE A 326 -16.19 2.69 47.98
C ILE A 326 -14.99 3.40 47.37
N ILE A 327 -14.53 4.51 47.97
CA ILE A 327 -13.37 5.24 47.48
C ILE A 327 -12.13 4.33 47.41
N ASP A 328 -11.86 3.59 48.47
CA ASP A 328 -10.69 2.69 48.53
C ASP A 328 -10.81 1.52 47.55
N LEU A 329 -12.02 1.02 47.33
CA LEU A 329 -12.29 -0.02 46.34
C LEU A 329 -11.91 0.44 44.92
N PHE A 330 -12.41 1.59 44.47
CA PHE A 330 -12.11 2.11 43.14
C PHE A 330 -10.65 2.53 43.01
N LYS A 331 -10.03 3.05 44.06
CA LYS A 331 -8.62 3.35 44.12
C LYS A 331 -7.73 2.10 43.93
N LEU A 332 -8.18 0.94 44.39
CA LEU A 332 -7.45 -0.31 44.24
C LEU A 332 -7.59 -0.93 42.84
N HIS A 333 -8.74 -0.74 42.19
CA HIS A 333 -9.11 -1.48 40.98
C HIS A 333 -9.20 -0.64 39.69
N VAL A 334 -9.16 0.67 39.78
CA VAL A 334 -9.31 1.57 38.64
C VAL A 334 -8.07 2.46 38.49
N ASP A 335 -7.51 2.46 37.29
CA ASP A 335 -6.35 3.27 36.95
C ASP A 335 -6.73 4.73 36.69
N THR A 336 -5.79 5.64 36.94
CA THR A 336 -5.95 7.06 36.60
C THR A 336 -5.95 7.25 35.08
N VAL A 337 -6.79 8.17 34.60
CA VAL A 337 -6.87 8.58 33.19
C VAL A 337 -6.33 9.99 33.02
N TYR A 338 -5.53 10.20 31.99
CA TYR A 338 -4.88 11.48 31.70
C TYR A 338 -5.44 12.09 30.42
N PRO A 339 -6.48 12.94 30.53
CA PRO A 339 -7.06 13.60 29.37
C PRO A 339 -6.16 14.76 28.90
N LYS A 340 -6.16 15.07 27.58
CA LYS A 340 -5.48 16.26 27.04
C LYS A 340 -5.89 17.58 27.72
N LYS A 341 -7.11 17.62 28.22
CA LYS A 341 -7.64 18.74 29.01
C LYS A 341 -8.57 18.20 30.07
N MET A 342 -8.23 18.45 31.33
CA MET A 342 -9.02 18.01 32.48
C MET A 342 -10.46 18.57 32.38
N PRO A 343 -11.50 17.73 32.42
CA PRO A 343 -12.90 18.18 32.43
C PRO A 343 -13.29 18.73 33.80
N THR A 344 -14.37 19.48 33.86
CA THR A 344 -14.99 19.87 35.14
C THR A 344 -15.93 18.76 35.62
N LEU A 345 -16.14 18.64 36.94
CA LEU A 345 -17.07 17.67 37.54
C LEU A 345 -18.43 17.65 36.82
N LYS A 346 -19.00 18.84 36.59
CA LYS A 346 -20.29 18.97 35.87
C LYS A 346 -20.26 18.36 34.46
N LYS A 347 -19.14 18.48 33.73
CA LYS A 347 -19.00 17.87 32.41
C LYS A 347 -18.90 16.37 32.50
N VAL A 348 -18.20 15.84 33.52
CA VAL A 348 -18.08 14.40 33.75
C VAL A 348 -19.43 13.79 34.08
N GLU A 349 -20.18 14.41 35.00
CA GLU A 349 -21.56 13.98 35.36
C GLU A 349 -22.52 13.99 34.16
N ASN A 350 -22.45 15.01 33.32
CA ASN A 350 -23.22 15.03 32.07
C ASN A 350 -22.78 13.94 31.08
N ALA A 351 -21.50 13.68 30.98
CA ALA A 351 -20.98 12.59 30.12
C ALA A 351 -21.46 11.21 30.62
N VAL A 352 -21.44 10.96 31.94
CA VAL A 352 -22.00 9.74 32.53
C VAL A 352 -23.46 9.56 32.17
N LYS A 353 -24.29 10.60 32.32
CA LYS A 353 -25.71 10.55 31.91
C LYS A 353 -25.88 10.21 30.43
N ASN A 354 -25.09 10.80 29.57
CA ASN A 354 -25.12 10.50 28.14
C ASN A 354 -24.68 9.07 27.81
N ILE A 355 -23.64 8.57 28.49
CA ILE A 355 -23.18 7.19 28.39
C ILE A 355 -24.28 6.22 28.77
N MET A 356 -24.94 6.45 29.92
CA MET A 356 -26.04 5.59 30.42
C MET A 356 -27.25 5.61 29.50
N SER A 357 -27.55 6.73 28.84
CA SER A 357 -28.62 6.84 27.86
C SER A 357 -28.25 6.31 26.46
N HIS A 358 -27.00 5.94 26.25
CA HIS A 358 -26.55 5.43 24.94
C HIS A 358 -27.17 4.05 24.65
N SER A 359 -27.63 3.88 23.41
CA SER A 359 -28.24 2.64 22.91
C SER A 359 -27.35 1.96 21.88
N ILE A 360 -26.98 0.73 22.16
CA ILE A 360 -26.08 -0.07 21.32
C ILE A 360 -26.92 -0.86 20.32
N GLU A 361 -26.67 -0.63 19.03
CA GLU A 361 -27.26 -1.41 17.95
C GLU A 361 -26.28 -2.53 17.56
N ASN A 362 -26.70 -3.78 17.57
CA ASN A 362 -25.83 -4.92 17.20
C ASN A 362 -24.66 -5.21 18.16
N VAL A 363 -24.94 -5.65 19.38
CA VAL A 363 -23.91 -6.01 20.39
C VAL A 363 -22.89 -7.05 19.90
N ASN A 364 -23.20 -7.86 18.90
CA ASN A 364 -22.28 -8.85 18.33
C ASN A 364 -21.35 -8.31 17.23
N HIS A 365 -21.49 -7.04 16.87
CA HIS A 365 -20.60 -6.39 15.92
C HIS A 365 -19.41 -5.78 16.67
N VAL A 366 -18.18 -6.14 16.27
CA VAL A 366 -16.96 -5.55 16.83
C VAL A 366 -16.88 -4.10 16.35
N PRO A 367 -16.94 -3.10 17.22
CA PRO A 367 -16.76 -1.71 16.81
C PRO A 367 -15.33 -1.51 16.30
N LEU A 368 -15.18 -0.78 15.20
CA LEU A 368 -13.88 -0.36 14.66
C LEU A 368 -13.27 0.69 15.59
N SER A 369 -12.48 0.25 16.58
CA SER A 369 -11.68 1.19 17.38
C SER A 369 -10.55 1.78 16.53
N SER A 370 -10.09 2.99 16.87
CA SER A 370 -8.95 3.63 16.19
C SER A 370 -7.66 2.79 16.26
N GLU A 371 -7.47 2.00 17.32
CA GLU A 371 -6.38 1.02 17.44
C GLU A 371 -6.53 -0.13 16.44
N HIS A 372 -7.75 -0.60 16.22
CA HIS A 372 -8.04 -1.65 15.23
C HIS A 372 -7.79 -1.15 13.80
N THR A 373 -8.07 0.12 13.53
CA THR A 373 -7.84 0.72 12.21
C THR A 373 -6.34 0.88 11.92
N LEU A 374 -5.52 1.25 12.92
CA LEU A 374 -4.06 1.30 12.79
C LEU A 374 -3.44 -0.10 12.65
N MET A 375 -3.87 -1.06 13.47
CA MET A 375 -3.41 -2.45 13.41
C MET A 375 -3.82 -3.10 12.08
N GLN A 376 -5.05 -2.89 11.62
CA GLN A 376 -5.49 -3.33 10.29
C GLN A 376 -4.75 -2.61 9.15
N ALA A 377 -4.41 -1.33 9.30
CA ALA A 377 -3.59 -0.63 8.34
C ALA A 377 -2.17 -1.20 8.28
N PHE A 378 -1.59 -1.57 9.42
CA PHE A 378 -0.30 -2.29 9.49
C PHE A 378 -0.38 -3.72 8.96
N GLU A 379 -1.42 -4.48 9.29
CA GLU A 379 -1.67 -5.82 8.76
C GLU A 379 -1.97 -5.79 7.26
N ASN A 380 -2.73 -4.82 6.78
CA ASN A 380 -2.99 -4.61 5.37
C ASN A 380 -1.72 -4.16 4.63
N ALA A 381 -0.87 -3.34 5.24
CA ALA A 381 0.44 -2.99 4.69
C ALA A 381 1.39 -4.18 4.65
N ASN A 382 1.44 -5.01 5.69
CA ASN A 382 2.20 -6.26 5.71
C ASN A 382 1.63 -7.32 4.76
N ASN A 383 0.32 -7.44 4.66
CA ASN A 383 -0.33 -8.34 3.72
C ASN A 383 -0.15 -7.86 2.27
N SER A 384 -0.14 -6.56 2.01
CA SER A 384 0.18 -6.02 0.68
C SER A 384 1.66 -6.21 0.32
N MET A 385 2.58 -6.26 1.28
CA MET A 385 3.96 -6.68 1.05
C MET A 385 4.07 -8.19 0.78
N ASN A 386 3.26 -9.01 1.45
CA ASN A 386 3.20 -10.46 1.22
C ASN A 386 2.40 -10.85 -0.04
N ASP A 387 1.37 -10.06 -0.41
CA ASP A 387 0.62 -10.21 -1.66
C ASP A 387 1.39 -9.71 -2.88
N ALA A 388 2.41 -8.87 -2.72
CA ALA A 388 3.38 -8.56 -3.77
C ALA A 388 4.18 -9.82 -4.19
N ASP A 389 4.40 -10.76 -3.28
CA ASP A 389 4.99 -12.08 -3.56
C ASP A 389 4.00 -13.05 -4.24
N THR A 390 2.68 -12.80 -4.16
CA THR A 390 1.62 -13.63 -4.80
C THR A 390 1.06 -13.04 -6.10
N GLY A 391 1.65 -11.97 -6.64
CA GLY A 391 1.34 -11.46 -7.98
C GLY A 391 -0.01 -10.74 -8.14
N ASN A 392 -0.61 -10.29 -7.07
CA ASN A 392 -1.84 -9.50 -7.14
C ASN A 392 -1.49 -8.00 -7.08
N THR A 393 -1.20 -7.43 -8.24
CA THR A 393 -0.88 -6.01 -8.42
C THR A 393 -2.11 -5.15 -8.12
N SER A 394 -2.32 -4.78 -6.86
CA SER A 394 -3.31 -3.77 -6.46
C SER A 394 -2.86 -2.32 -6.76
N TYR A 395 -1.67 -2.12 -7.30
CA TYR A 395 -1.09 -0.78 -7.55
C TYR A 395 -1.66 -0.01 -8.75
N LEU A 396 -2.66 -0.56 -9.47
CA LEU A 396 -3.23 0.11 -10.65
C LEU A 396 -4.76 0.21 -10.61
N ASN A 397 -5.40 0.13 -9.46
CA ASN A 397 -6.86 0.19 -9.35
C ASN A 397 -7.42 1.56 -8.89
N GLU A 398 -6.61 2.61 -8.78
CA GLU A 398 -7.10 3.95 -8.45
C GLU A 398 -6.97 4.92 -9.63
N GLU A 399 -7.69 4.65 -10.70
CA GLU A 399 -8.22 5.69 -11.58
C GLU A 399 -9.63 5.25 -11.99
N ARG A 400 -10.62 5.68 -11.23
CA ARG A 400 -12.00 5.76 -11.72
C ARG A 400 -12.07 7.00 -12.59
N ASP A 401 -12.34 6.80 -13.86
CA ASP A 401 -12.80 7.86 -14.74
C ASP A 401 -14.15 8.36 -14.23
N ASP A 402 -14.15 9.48 -13.51
CA ASP A 402 -15.33 10.30 -13.26
C ASP A 402 -15.45 11.29 -14.42
N ASP A 403 -16.10 10.86 -15.49
CA ASP A 403 -16.76 11.76 -16.43
C ASP A 403 -18.27 11.60 -16.22
N ASP A 404 -18.85 12.51 -15.45
CA ASP A 404 -20.18 13.09 -15.71
C ASP A 404 -20.54 14.17 -14.67
N ASP A 405 -20.53 15.37 -15.17
CA ASP A 405 -21.35 16.57 -15.03
C ASP A 405 -22.18 16.80 -13.75
N ASP A 406 -21.80 17.93 -13.12
CA ASP A 406 -22.59 18.99 -12.45
C ASP A 406 -23.81 18.59 -11.58
N THR A 407 -23.68 18.78 -10.31
CA THR A 407 -24.49 19.59 -9.37
C THR A 407 -24.23 19.21 -7.90
N SER A 408 -23.97 20.24 -7.12
CA SER A 408 -23.92 20.28 -5.64
C SER A 408 -24.79 19.26 -4.90
N LYS A 409 -24.20 18.37 -4.06
CA LYS A 409 -24.77 17.90 -2.80
C LYS A 409 -23.77 17.10 -1.94
N LYS A 410 -23.67 17.55 -0.70
CA LYS A 410 -23.20 16.95 0.55
C LYS A 410 -22.77 15.47 0.52
N SER A 411 -21.52 15.23 0.93
CA SER A 411 -20.93 13.92 1.19
C SER A 411 -21.69 13.15 2.27
N SER A 412 -22.31 12.05 1.92
CA SER A 412 -22.70 10.99 2.84
C SER A 412 -22.03 9.70 2.41
N ILE A 413 -21.27 9.12 3.32
CA ILE A 413 -20.56 7.85 3.18
C ILE A 413 -21.58 6.76 2.83
N LYS A 414 -21.50 6.18 1.63
CA LYS A 414 -22.32 5.03 1.24
C LYS A 414 -21.63 3.74 1.67
N THR A 415 -22.24 3.08 2.64
CA THR A 415 -21.96 1.69 3.02
C THR A 415 -22.26 0.76 1.83
N ILE A 416 -21.28 -0.03 1.42
CA ILE A 416 -21.43 -1.06 0.37
C ILE A 416 -22.14 -2.26 1.00
N SER A 417 -23.42 -2.48 0.65
CA SER A 417 -24.14 -3.69 1.01
C SER A 417 -23.91 -4.78 -0.05
N LEU A 418 -23.32 -5.88 0.37
CA LEU A 418 -23.26 -7.13 -0.40
C LEU A 418 -24.68 -7.70 -0.57
N LYS A 419 -25.21 -7.70 -1.79
CA LYS A 419 -26.43 -8.43 -2.12
C LYS A 419 -26.09 -9.91 -2.32
N GLY A 420 -26.34 -10.70 -1.29
CA GLY A 420 -26.51 -12.15 -1.40
C GLY A 420 -27.96 -12.50 -1.74
N SER A 421 -28.15 -13.52 -2.54
CA SER A 421 -29.37 -14.05 -3.10
C SER A 421 -30.48 -14.29 -2.08
N GLY A 422 -31.69 -13.99 -2.50
CA GLY A 422 -32.95 -13.97 -1.78
C GLY A 422 -33.26 -15.13 -0.83
N GLN A 423 -33.42 -14.74 0.41
CA GLN A 423 -34.44 -15.26 1.31
C GLN A 423 -35.04 -14.07 2.04
N ARG A 424 -36.36 -13.93 1.97
CA ARG A 424 -37.11 -12.96 2.77
C ARG A 424 -36.86 -13.29 4.23
N VAL A 425 -35.92 -12.57 4.86
CA VAL A 425 -35.80 -12.53 6.33
C VAL A 425 -36.79 -11.49 6.81
N ALA A 426 -37.68 -11.95 7.69
CA ALA A 426 -38.58 -11.10 8.45
C ALA A 426 -37.80 -9.95 9.06
N THR A 427 -38.37 -8.73 9.03
CA THR A 427 -37.90 -7.57 9.76
C THR A 427 -37.77 -7.92 11.24
N SER A 428 -36.58 -8.39 11.66
CA SER A 428 -36.23 -8.49 13.06
C SER A 428 -36.09 -7.06 13.60
N SER A 429 -36.87 -6.71 14.61
CA SER A 429 -36.66 -5.56 15.44
C SER A 429 -35.19 -5.50 15.84
N VAL A 430 -34.49 -4.44 15.49
CA VAL A 430 -33.11 -4.17 15.95
C VAL A 430 -33.17 -4.14 17.48
N ASN A 431 -32.67 -5.15 18.16
CA ASN A 431 -32.59 -5.17 19.61
C ASN A 431 -31.58 -4.11 20.04
N LYS A 432 -32.10 -3.02 20.61
CA LYS A 432 -31.30 -1.97 21.23
C LYS A 432 -30.96 -2.42 22.64
N THR A 433 -29.68 -2.47 22.96
CA THR A 433 -29.17 -2.85 24.28
C THR A 433 -28.62 -1.61 24.98
N SER A 434 -29.01 -1.37 26.23
CA SER A 434 -28.46 -0.31 27.06
C SER A 434 -27.06 -0.66 27.57
N VAL A 435 -26.28 0.34 27.98
CA VAL A 435 -24.94 0.15 28.57
C VAL A 435 -25.02 -0.72 29.84
N SER A 436 -26.05 -0.52 30.68
CA SER A 436 -26.27 -1.35 31.86
C SER A 436 -26.50 -2.84 31.52
N GLU A 437 -27.33 -3.09 30.50
CA GLU A 437 -27.60 -4.44 30.03
C GLU A 437 -26.34 -5.08 29.42
N LEU A 438 -25.53 -4.31 28.67
CA LEU A 438 -24.25 -4.79 28.12
C LEU A 438 -23.33 -5.27 29.25
N ILE A 439 -23.16 -4.49 30.30
CA ILE A 439 -22.29 -4.83 31.43
C ILE A 439 -22.79 -6.09 32.16
N LYS A 440 -24.09 -6.18 32.46
CA LYS A 440 -24.72 -7.33 33.13
C LYS A 440 -24.84 -8.58 32.25
N SER A 441 -24.73 -8.47 30.92
CA SER A 441 -24.92 -9.57 29.98
C SER A 441 -23.91 -10.71 30.23
N LYS A 442 -24.42 -11.92 30.43
CA LYS A 442 -23.59 -13.15 30.50
C LYS A 442 -23.31 -13.76 29.12
N SER A 443 -24.09 -13.37 28.11
CA SER A 443 -23.94 -13.88 26.73
C SER A 443 -22.91 -13.12 25.90
N THR A 444 -22.58 -11.88 26.28
CA THR A 444 -21.61 -11.05 25.60
C THR A 444 -20.20 -11.30 26.16
N THR A 445 -19.25 -11.56 25.29
CA THR A 445 -17.86 -11.81 25.70
C THR A 445 -17.23 -10.60 26.38
N ARG A 446 -16.26 -10.82 27.29
CA ARG A 446 -15.53 -9.76 27.97
C ARG A 446 -14.92 -8.75 26.98
N GLU A 447 -14.35 -9.24 25.92
CA GLU A 447 -13.68 -8.43 24.89
C GLU A 447 -14.67 -7.52 24.14
N LEU A 448 -15.83 -8.05 23.73
CA LEU A 448 -16.88 -7.25 23.09
C LEU A 448 -17.41 -6.13 24.02
N LYS A 449 -17.61 -6.43 25.32
CA LYS A 449 -17.99 -5.41 26.31
C LYS A 449 -16.95 -4.28 26.39
N ILE A 450 -15.67 -4.64 26.48
CA ILE A 450 -14.56 -3.67 26.55
C ILE A 450 -14.52 -2.81 25.29
N ASN A 451 -14.67 -3.41 24.10
CA ASN A 451 -14.62 -2.68 22.84
C ASN A 451 -15.79 -1.68 22.71
N HIS A 452 -17.01 -2.11 23.04
CA HIS A 452 -18.15 -1.19 23.03
C HIS A 452 -18.00 -0.05 24.03
N LEU A 453 -17.57 -0.33 25.26
CA LEU A 453 -17.35 0.71 26.27
C LEU A 453 -16.23 1.67 25.83
N THR A 454 -15.17 1.18 25.23
CA THR A 454 -14.06 2.00 24.71
C THR A 454 -14.56 3.02 23.69
N GLU A 455 -15.40 2.59 22.74
CA GLU A 455 -15.98 3.44 21.71
C GLU A 455 -16.93 4.48 22.31
N ILE A 456 -17.82 4.02 23.20
CA ILE A 456 -18.78 4.90 23.89
C ILE A 456 -18.03 5.98 24.69
N PHE A 457 -17.02 5.58 25.48
CA PHE A 457 -16.22 6.54 26.24
C PHE A 457 -15.47 7.53 25.35
N GLY A 458 -14.91 7.06 24.24
CA GLY A 458 -14.27 7.93 23.23
C GLY A 458 -15.23 8.97 22.64
N SER A 459 -16.53 8.66 22.59
CA SER A 459 -17.55 9.57 22.06
C SER A 459 -18.01 10.66 23.06
N TYR A 460 -17.96 10.36 24.36
CA TYR A 460 -18.54 11.26 25.39
C TYR A 460 -17.52 11.88 26.34
N LEU A 461 -16.35 11.24 26.52
CA LEU A 461 -15.29 11.73 27.38
C LEU A 461 -14.24 12.52 26.59
N PRO A 462 -13.45 13.40 27.24
CA PRO A 462 -12.42 14.16 26.55
C PRO A 462 -11.33 13.25 25.96
N PRO A 463 -10.65 13.65 24.86
CA PRO A 463 -9.54 12.87 24.30
C PRO A 463 -8.44 12.63 25.33
N VAL A 464 -7.94 11.39 25.38
CA VAL A 464 -6.80 11.01 26.24
C VAL A 464 -5.50 11.54 25.65
N GLU A 465 -4.53 11.91 26.50
CA GLU A 465 -3.21 12.33 26.07
C GLU A 465 -2.41 11.11 25.60
N GLY A 466 -1.90 11.16 24.36
CA GLY A 466 -0.95 10.17 23.84
C GLY A 466 0.47 10.49 24.30
N ASP A 467 1.34 9.51 24.22
CA ASP A 467 2.74 9.69 24.57
C ASP A 467 3.49 10.33 23.41
N LYS A 468 4.47 11.16 23.76
CA LYS A 468 5.23 11.95 22.78
C LYS A 468 6.53 11.26 22.44
N VAL A 469 6.94 11.40 21.20
CA VAL A 469 8.31 11.12 20.79
C VAL A 469 9.23 12.12 21.46
N THR A 470 10.15 11.62 22.28
CA THR A 470 11.08 12.45 23.04
C THR A 470 12.48 12.49 22.44
N PHE A 471 12.83 11.47 21.65
CA PHE A 471 14.14 11.35 21.06
C PHE A 471 14.08 10.55 19.76
N ILE A 472 14.84 10.99 18.75
CA ILE A 472 15.09 10.22 17.52
C ILE A 472 16.59 10.22 17.27
N GLY A 473 17.21 9.04 17.42
CA GLY A 473 18.61 8.80 17.07
C GLY A 473 18.72 8.28 15.64
N SER A 474 19.65 8.83 14.87
CA SER A 474 19.92 8.40 13.48
C SER A 474 21.41 8.21 13.27
N THR A 475 21.78 7.12 12.63
CA THR A 475 23.17 6.78 12.32
C THR A 475 23.30 6.50 10.84
N PHE A 476 24.27 7.11 10.19
CA PHE A 476 24.54 6.99 8.76
C PHE A 476 25.85 6.27 8.51
N LEU A 477 25.81 5.31 7.59
CA LEU A 477 26.96 4.49 7.20
C LEU A 477 27.01 4.37 5.68
N THR A 478 28.17 4.53 5.09
CA THR A 478 28.40 4.16 3.69
C THR A 478 28.70 2.66 3.58
N TYR A 479 27.94 1.95 2.73
CA TYR A 479 28.11 0.51 2.56
C TYR A 479 29.57 0.15 2.19
N GLY A 480 30.18 -0.71 2.99
CA GLY A 480 31.57 -1.11 2.84
C GLY A 480 32.52 -0.46 3.87
N GLU A 481 32.11 0.58 4.54
CA GLU A 481 32.84 1.18 5.66
C GLU A 481 32.57 0.43 6.97
N LYS A 482 33.50 0.53 7.91
CA LYS A 482 33.40 -0.19 9.20
C LYS A 482 32.81 0.66 10.32
N LYS A 483 32.77 1.96 10.15
CA LYS A 483 32.30 2.91 11.16
C LYS A 483 31.27 3.87 10.55
N PRO A 484 30.29 4.30 11.34
CA PRO A 484 29.38 5.36 10.91
C PRO A 484 30.14 6.62 10.50
N ASN A 485 29.65 7.27 9.47
CA ASN A 485 30.18 8.55 8.99
C ASN A 485 29.60 9.71 9.78
N TYR A 486 28.37 9.55 10.25
CA TYR A 486 27.60 10.61 10.85
C TYR A 486 26.51 10.05 11.78
N ASN A 487 26.32 10.66 12.94
CA ASN A 487 25.21 10.41 13.85
C ASN A 487 24.44 11.71 14.08
N HIS A 488 23.15 11.58 14.26
CA HIS A 488 22.30 12.73 14.54
C HIS A 488 21.25 12.36 15.58
N CYS A 489 21.11 13.22 16.58
CA CYS A 489 20.12 13.07 17.65
C CYS A 489 19.19 14.27 17.67
N ILE A 490 17.90 14.03 17.60
CA ILE A 490 16.86 15.06 17.71
C ILE A 490 16.09 14.81 18.99
N VAL A 491 16.07 15.80 19.89
CA VAL A 491 15.57 15.64 21.25
C VAL A 491 14.47 16.65 21.54
N LEU A 492 13.44 16.21 22.26
CA LEU A 492 12.39 17.07 22.80
C LEU A 492 12.88 17.71 24.10
N ASP A 493 12.67 19.00 24.23
CA ASP A 493 13.08 19.89 25.34
C ASP A 493 14.59 20.18 25.37
N THR A 494 15.38 19.58 26.24
CA THR A 494 16.79 19.89 26.42
C THR A 494 17.66 18.65 26.47
N CYS A 495 18.88 18.77 25.97
CA CYS A 495 19.90 17.73 26.04
C CYS A 495 21.27 18.39 26.15
N ASP A 496 22.17 17.79 26.94
CA ASP A 496 23.56 18.19 26.98
C ASP A 496 24.35 17.63 25.80
N ASP A 497 25.40 18.32 25.41
CA ASP A 497 26.33 17.83 24.38
C ASP A 497 27.06 16.59 24.90
N LEU A 498 27.04 15.51 24.12
CA LEU A 498 27.65 14.23 24.45
C LEU A 498 29.17 14.22 24.19
N GLY A 499 29.73 15.20 23.47
CA GLY A 499 31.13 15.23 23.08
C GLY A 499 31.58 14.05 22.20
N ILE A 500 30.68 13.42 21.48
CA ILE A 500 30.94 12.29 20.58
C ILE A 500 31.28 12.82 19.20
N GLU A 501 32.42 12.39 18.64
CA GLU A 501 32.81 12.75 17.27
C GLU A 501 31.75 12.39 16.24
N ASN A 502 31.58 13.27 15.26
CA ASN A 502 30.61 13.10 14.16
C ASN A 502 29.15 12.91 14.62
N THR A 503 28.79 13.56 15.73
CA THR A 503 27.44 13.51 16.30
C THR A 503 26.89 14.92 16.48
N ASP A 504 25.80 15.23 15.80
CA ASP A 504 25.05 16.46 15.98
C ASP A 504 23.82 16.21 16.87
N ILE A 505 23.53 17.16 17.76
CA ILE A 505 22.36 17.12 18.64
C ILE A 505 21.55 18.38 18.41
N GLU A 506 20.27 18.19 18.07
CA GLU A 506 19.30 19.27 17.93
C GLU A 506 18.18 19.12 18.96
N THR A 507 17.77 20.22 19.58
CA THR A 507 16.73 20.24 20.59
C THR A 507 15.54 21.10 20.15
N TYR A 508 14.33 20.64 20.44
CA TYR A 508 13.09 21.31 20.04
C TYR A 508 12.06 21.30 21.17
N GLN A 509 11.22 22.33 21.23
CA GLN A 509 10.24 22.52 22.31
C GLN A 509 8.93 21.75 22.07
N THR A 510 8.69 21.22 20.89
CA THR A 510 7.46 20.49 20.54
C THR A 510 7.78 19.24 19.73
N GLU A 511 7.02 18.17 19.99
CA GLU A 511 7.10 16.93 19.22
C GLU A 511 6.96 17.17 17.70
N LYS A 512 6.07 18.08 17.29
CA LYS A 512 5.93 18.43 15.88
C LYS A 512 7.22 18.92 15.25
N GLN A 513 8.00 19.74 15.98
CA GLN A 513 9.30 20.22 15.51
C GLN A 513 10.33 19.09 15.45
N VAL A 514 10.35 18.19 16.43
CA VAL A 514 11.19 16.97 16.42
C VAL A 514 10.94 16.14 15.17
N LEU A 515 9.67 15.82 14.87
CA LEU A 515 9.29 15.02 13.71
C LEU A 515 9.60 15.72 12.37
N LEU A 516 9.40 17.03 12.29
CA LEU A 516 9.72 17.80 11.08
C LEU A 516 11.23 17.89 10.84
N ALA A 517 12.03 18.12 11.90
CA ALA A 517 13.48 18.15 11.80
C ALA A 517 14.04 16.79 11.36
N TRP A 518 13.50 15.69 11.90
CA TRP A 518 13.89 14.36 11.45
C TRP A 518 13.54 14.11 9.97
N ARG A 519 12.35 14.53 9.52
CA ARG A 519 11.96 14.45 8.11
C ARG A 519 12.94 15.24 7.22
N GLU A 520 13.33 16.43 7.62
CA GLU A 520 14.29 17.27 6.90
C GLU A 520 15.67 16.61 6.84
N LEU A 521 16.12 16.01 7.94
CA LEU A 521 17.35 15.20 7.99
C LEU A 521 17.33 14.09 6.96
N VAL A 522 16.27 13.27 6.94
CA VAL A 522 16.12 12.13 6.01
C VAL A 522 16.11 12.57 4.54
N VAL A 523 15.54 13.74 4.25
CA VAL A 523 15.50 14.28 2.89
C VAL A 523 16.84 14.88 2.46
N ARG A 524 17.59 15.48 3.41
CA ARG A 524 18.88 16.11 3.14
C ARG A 524 19.98 15.08 2.91
N GLU A 525 20.03 14.02 3.72
CA GLU A 525 21.07 12.99 3.72
C GLU A 525 20.83 11.87 2.70
#